data_fd908e104d25dd960058f3fd53e25ede
#
_entry.id   fd908e104d25dd960058f3fd53e25ede
#
_cell.length_a   1.000
_cell.length_b   1.000
_cell.length_c   1.000
_cell.angle_alpha   90.00
_cell.angle_beta   90.00
_cell.angle_gamma   90.00
#
_symmetry.space_group_name_H-M   'P 1'
#
loop_
_entity.id
_entity.type
_entity.pdbx_description
1 polymer ?
#
loop_
_entity_poly.entity_id
_entity_poly.type
_entity_poly.pdbx_seq_one_letter_code
_entity_poly.pdbx_strand_id
1 'polypeptide(L)'
;AFHKRREDERADAFALVEALDYLAAQQVRIVNLSLAGPPNQALAGQIRRMDQAGIVLVAAAGNGGPAAKPAFPAAYPQVIAVTAVDRRAQVYRRANRGEHIDLAAPGVDVWTAASIRGARTKTGTSFATPFVTAAAALLMQREPGLTPAEVRARLLSSARDLGKAGHDEVFGHGLLSPPDPCS
;
A
#
# COMPACT_ATOMS: atom_id res chain seq x y z
N ALA A 1 3.33 -10.71 13.48
CA ALA A 1 2.42 -11.53 12.66
C ALA A 1 1.04 -11.50 13.31
N PHE A 2 0.08 -10.80 12.70
CA PHE A 2 -1.30 -10.80 13.16
C PHE A 2 -1.89 -12.21 13.06
N HIS A 3 -2.27 -12.81 14.17
CA HIS A 3 -3.04 -14.04 14.18
C HIS A 3 -4.48 -13.71 13.77
N LYS A 4 -4.81 -13.99 12.50
CA LYS A 4 -6.15 -14.01 11.97
C LYS A 4 -6.95 -15.07 12.75
N ARG A 5 -7.87 -14.66 13.63
CA ARG A 5 -8.87 -15.60 14.20
C ARG A 5 -9.74 -16.07 13.04
N ARG A 6 -9.92 -17.39 12.92
CA ARG A 6 -10.64 -18.03 11.80
C ARG A 6 -12.13 -17.71 11.71
N GLU A 7 -12.72 -17.03 12.70
CA GLU A 7 -14.16 -16.78 12.77
C GLU A 7 -14.58 -15.35 12.39
N ASP A 8 -13.64 -14.38 12.40
CA ASP A 8 -13.88 -13.03 11.90
C ASP A 8 -12.68 -12.56 11.10
N GLU A 9 -12.85 -12.39 9.78
CA GLU A 9 -11.80 -11.83 8.91
C GLU A 9 -11.49 -10.34 9.18
N ARG A 10 -12.01 -9.80 10.27
CA ARG A 10 -11.88 -8.41 10.69
C ARG A 10 -10.78 -8.29 11.74
N ALA A 11 -9.68 -7.62 11.38
CA ALA A 11 -8.76 -7.15 12.40
C ALA A 11 -9.49 -6.07 13.23
N ASP A 12 -9.49 -6.22 14.54
CA ASP A 12 -9.95 -5.17 15.43
C ASP A 12 -9.04 -3.94 15.25
N ALA A 13 -9.63 -2.76 15.09
CA ALA A 13 -8.90 -1.51 14.93
C ALA A 13 -7.95 -1.23 16.11
N PHE A 14 -8.32 -1.68 17.32
CA PHE A 14 -7.48 -1.56 18.49
C PHE A 14 -6.21 -2.43 18.36
N ALA A 15 -6.35 -3.69 18.01
CA ALA A 15 -5.22 -4.59 17.77
C ALA A 15 -4.29 -4.09 16.65
N LEU A 16 -4.86 -3.43 15.64
CA LEU A 16 -4.05 -2.80 14.59
C LEU A 16 -3.25 -1.61 15.12
N VAL A 17 -3.86 -0.75 15.95
CA VAL A 17 -3.17 0.38 16.59
C VAL A 17 -2.04 -0.12 17.49
N GLU A 18 -2.28 -1.14 18.32
CA GLU A 18 -1.24 -1.75 19.16
C GLU A 18 -0.06 -2.29 18.36
N ALA A 19 -0.34 -2.98 17.25
CA ALA A 19 0.71 -3.50 16.38
C ALA A 19 1.52 -2.39 15.69
N LEU A 20 0.87 -1.32 15.27
CA LEU A 20 1.54 -0.17 14.68
C LEU A 20 2.40 0.57 15.73
N ASP A 21 1.91 0.68 16.96
CA ASP A 21 2.66 1.26 18.07
C ASP A 21 3.91 0.42 18.40
N TYR A 22 3.74 -0.90 18.47
CA TYR A 22 4.87 -1.82 18.62
C TYR A 22 5.91 -1.66 17.50
N LEU A 23 5.47 -1.59 16.23
CA LEU A 23 6.38 -1.41 15.09
C LEU A 23 7.12 -0.06 15.18
N ALA A 24 6.44 1.00 15.57
CA ALA A 24 7.07 2.30 15.78
C ALA A 24 8.14 2.25 16.90
N ALA A 25 7.85 1.56 18.02
CA ALA A 25 8.80 1.34 19.10
C ALA A 25 10.03 0.51 18.68
N GLN A 26 9.89 -0.37 17.68
CA GLN A 26 11.00 -1.12 17.08
C GLN A 26 11.78 -0.29 16.03
N GLN A 27 11.50 0.98 15.87
CA GLN A 27 12.19 1.90 14.97
C GLN A 27 12.16 1.46 13.50
N VAL A 28 11.09 0.73 13.07
CA VAL A 28 10.90 0.41 11.66
C VAL A 28 10.70 1.69 10.86
N ARG A 29 11.26 1.76 9.68
CA ARG A 29 11.18 2.95 8.82
C ARG A 29 10.10 2.87 7.75
N ILE A 30 9.56 1.69 7.51
CA ILE A 30 8.52 1.47 6.51
C ILE A 30 7.57 0.35 6.96
N VAL A 31 6.27 0.53 6.71
CA VAL A 31 5.23 -0.45 7.05
C VAL A 31 4.33 -0.73 5.85
N ASN A 32 4.14 -2.02 5.55
CA ASN A 32 3.20 -2.51 4.55
C ASN A 32 1.87 -2.90 5.21
N LEU A 33 0.77 -2.29 4.76
CA LEU A 33 -0.58 -2.47 5.28
C LEU A 33 -1.49 -3.11 4.21
N SER A 34 -1.30 -4.42 3.97
CA SER A 34 -2.12 -5.19 3.01
C SER A 34 -3.50 -5.55 3.59
N LEU A 35 -4.18 -4.56 4.17
CA LEU A 35 -5.49 -4.67 4.79
C LEU A 35 -6.35 -3.43 4.46
N ALA A 36 -7.66 -3.55 4.64
CA ALA A 36 -8.62 -2.50 4.33
C ALA A 36 -9.84 -2.58 5.27
N GLY A 37 -10.32 -1.45 5.72
CA GLY A 37 -11.46 -1.35 6.62
C GLY A 37 -12.15 0.02 6.58
N PRO A 38 -13.14 0.24 7.46
CA PRO A 38 -13.79 1.54 7.60
C PRO A 38 -12.87 2.58 8.26
N PRO A 39 -13.21 3.88 8.18
CA PRO A 39 -12.48 4.93 8.89
C PRO A 39 -12.53 4.70 10.41
N ASN A 40 -11.42 4.99 11.10
CA ASN A 40 -11.32 4.89 12.55
C ASN A 40 -10.41 6.00 13.09
N GLN A 41 -10.88 6.76 14.09
CA GLN A 41 -10.16 7.92 14.61
C GLN A 41 -8.86 7.54 15.34
N ALA A 42 -8.84 6.45 16.10
CA ALA A 42 -7.64 6.00 16.80
C ALA A 42 -6.55 5.58 15.78
N LEU A 43 -6.96 4.82 14.74
CA LEU A 43 -6.06 4.44 13.64
C LEU A 43 -5.54 5.69 12.89
N ALA A 44 -6.39 6.67 12.59
CA ALA A 44 -5.98 7.93 11.96
C ALA A 44 -4.95 8.69 12.83
N GLY A 45 -5.15 8.70 14.15
CA GLY A 45 -4.19 9.27 15.09
C GLY A 45 -2.84 8.56 15.06
N GLN A 46 -2.84 7.23 15.05
CA GLN A 46 -1.62 6.42 14.98
C GLN A 46 -0.86 6.62 13.67
N ILE A 47 -1.58 6.61 12.54
CA ILE A 47 -0.99 6.88 11.20
C ILE A 47 -0.28 8.24 11.17
N ARG A 48 -0.91 9.31 11.71
CA ARG A 48 -0.28 10.64 11.78
C ARG A 48 0.98 10.65 12.65
N ARG A 49 0.96 9.97 13.81
CA ARG A 49 2.15 9.87 14.69
C ARG A 49 3.30 9.16 13.99
N MET A 50 3.02 8.07 13.28
CA MET A 50 4.04 7.32 12.55
C MET A 50 4.64 8.14 11.40
N ASP A 51 3.83 8.84 10.63
CA ASP A 51 4.28 9.74 9.57
C ASP A 51 5.19 10.86 10.14
N GLN A 52 4.77 11.50 11.25
CA GLN A 52 5.57 12.50 11.96
C GLN A 52 6.88 11.93 12.53
N ALA A 53 6.91 10.66 12.86
CA ALA A 53 8.12 9.93 13.27
C ALA A 53 9.01 9.50 12.11
N GLY A 54 8.67 9.85 10.87
CA GLY A 54 9.45 9.54 9.67
C GLY A 54 9.23 8.13 9.13
N ILE A 55 8.12 7.47 9.48
CA ILE A 55 7.79 6.12 9.03
C ILE A 55 6.94 6.18 7.76
N VAL A 56 7.42 5.59 6.68
CA VAL A 56 6.68 5.47 5.42
C VAL A 56 5.60 4.40 5.55
N LEU A 57 4.37 4.75 5.17
CA LEU A 57 3.21 3.88 5.27
C LEU A 57 2.64 3.60 3.87
N VAL A 58 2.55 2.33 3.50
CA VAL A 58 2.04 1.89 2.19
C VAL A 58 0.85 0.96 2.41
N ALA A 59 -0.29 1.22 1.77
CA ALA A 59 -1.49 0.42 2.00
C ALA A 59 -2.24 0.03 0.72
N ALA A 60 -2.94 -1.10 0.80
CA ALA A 60 -3.79 -1.60 -0.26
C ALA A 60 -5.08 -0.78 -0.39
N ALA A 61 -5.42 -0.35 -1.61
CA ALA A 61 -6.62 0.45 -1.90
C ALA A 61 -7.94 -0.25 -1.54
N GLY A 62 -7.93 -1.59 -1.47
CA GLY A 62 -9.12 -2.41 -1.21
C GLY A 62 -9.66 -3.11 -2.46
N ASN A 63 -10.51 -4.11 -2.22
CA ASN A 63 -11.04 -5.00 -3.25
C ASN A 63 -12.58 -5.04 -3.27
N GLY A 64 -13.22 -3.94 -2.90
CA GLY A 64 -14.68 -3.78 -2.85
C GLY A 64 -15.31 -3.41 -4.20
N GLY A 65 -14.50 -3.05 -5.19
CA GLY A 65 -14.94 -2.66 -6.52
C GLY A 65 -14.93 -1.15 -6.77
N PRO A 66 -15.17 -0.73 -8.02
CA PRO A 66 -15.06 0.67 -8.45
C PRO A 66 -15.98 1.66 -7.71
N ALA A 67 -17.14 1.18 -7.25
CA ALA A 67 -18.13 1.99 -6.53
C ALA A 67 -18.01 1.88 -5.00
N ALA A 68 -17.02 1.13 -4.49
CA ALA A 68 -16.82 1.00 -3.06
C ALA A 68 -16.35 2.33 -2.46
N LYS A 69 -16.77 2.59 -1.22
CA LYS A 69 -16.25 3.73 -0.45
C LYS A 69 -14.74 3.60 -0.26
N PRO A 70 -14.02 4.72 -0.13
CA PRO A 70 -12.60 4.70 0.22
C PRO A 70 -12.33 3.81 1.44
N ALA A 71 -11.32 2.97 1.34
CA ALA A 71 -10.94 2.05 2.42
C ALA A 71 -9.71 2.56 3.16
N PHE A 72 -9.69 2.33 4.47
CA PHE A 72 -8.61 2.77 5.33
C PHE A 72 -7.76 1.58 5.79
N PRO A 73 -6.44 1.79 5.96
CA PRO A 73 -5.73 3.08 6.05
C PRO A 73 -5.34 3.73 4.72
N ALA A 74 -5.54 3.11 3.55
CA ALA A 74 -5.10 3.65 2.26
C ALA A 74 -5.63 5.08 1.99
N ALA A 75 -6.86 5.40 2.41
CA ALA A 75 -7.46 6.71 2.19
C ALA A 75 -7.03 7.79 3.19
N TYR A 76 -6.09 7.52 4.11
CA TYR A 76 -5.49 8.58 4.92
C TYR A 76 -4.41 9.32 4.13
N PRO A 77 -4.33 10.68 4.22
CA PRO A 77 -3.39 11.47 3.42
C PRO A 77 -1.90 11.13 3.61
N GLN A 78 -1.55 10.55 4.76
CA GLN A 78 -0.17 10.15 5.09
C GLN A 78 0.24 8.81 4.48
N VAL A 79 -0.70 8.08 3.88
CA VAL A 79 -0.48 6.71 3.40
C VAL A 79 -0.34 6.70 1.88
N ILE A 80 0.61 5.94 1.36
CA ILE A 80 0.73 5.69 -0.08
C ILE A 80 -0.27 4.59 -0.43
N ALA A 81 -1.32 4.96 -1.17
CA ALA A 81 -2.40 4.05 -1.56
C ALA A 81 -2.09 3.33 -2.87
N VAL A 82 -2.16 2.00 -2.85
CA VAL A 82 -1.76 1.17 -3.98
C VAL A 82 -2.92 0.39 -4.57
N THR A 83 -3.19 0.60 -5.86
CA THR A 83 -4.09 -0.22 -6.65
C THR A 83 -3.36 -1.36 -7.38
N ALA A 84 -4.11 -2.31 -7.93
CA ALA A 84 -3.56 -3.49 -8.57
C ALA A 84 -3.80 -3.50 -10.09
N VAL A 85 -2.79 -3.88 -10.86
CA VAL A 85 -2.89 -4.12 -12.30
C VAL A 85 -2.42 -5.52 -12.67
N ASP A 86 -2.84 -5.98 -13.85
CA ASP A 86 -2.37 -7.22 -14.47
C ASP A 86 -1.11 -6.99 -15.33
N ARG A 87 -0.63 -8.06 -16.00
CA ARG A 87 0.56 -8.02 -16.89
C ARG A 87 0.40 -7.12 -18.11
N ARG A 88 -0.83 -6.73 -18.47
CA ARG A 88 -1.17 -5.81 -19.57
C ARG A 88 -1.45 -4.39 -19.07
N ALA A 89 -1.13 -4.12 -17.80
CA ALA A 89 -1.43 -2.85 -17.12
C ALA A 89 -2.94 -2.53 -17.04
N GLN A 90 -3.81 -3.57 -17.10
CA GLN A 90 -5.24 -3.38 -16.89
C GLN A 90 -5.55 -3.41 -15.39
N VAL A 91 -6.35 -2.45 -14.92
CA VAL A 91 -6.74 -2.38 -13.52
C VAL A 91 -7.51 -3.62 -13.08
N TYR A 92 -7.21 -4.11 -11.89
CA TYR A 92 -7.98 -5.19 -11.26
C TYR A 92 -9.45 -4.78 -11.11
N ARG A 93 -10.37 -5.56 -11.67
CA ARG A 93 -11.81 -5.21 -11.75
C ARG A 93 -12.46 -4.95 -10.40
N ARG A 94 -11.95 -5.54 -9.32
CA ARG A 94 -12.45 -5.35 -7.96
C ARG A 94 -11.64 -4.34 -7.14
N ALA A 95 -10.63 -3.69 -7.71
CA ALA A 95 -9.92 -2.65 -7.00
C ALA A 95 -10.85 -1.47 -6.71
N ASN A 96 -10.72 -0.88 -5.52
CA ASN A 96 -11.36 0.38 -5.18
C ASN A 96 -10.75 1.50 -6.03
N ARG A 97 -11.52 2.55 -6.27
CA ARG A 97 -11.12 3.76 -7.03
C ARG A 97 -11.36 5.00 -6.20
N GLY A 98 -10.74 6.10 -6.58
CA GLY A 98 -10.94 7.43 -5.98
C GLY A 98 -9.68 8.27 -5.96
N GLU A 99 -9.84 9.52 -5.62
CA GLU A 99 -8.80 10.55 -5.52
C GLU A 99 -7.60 10.17 -4.62
N HIS A 100 -7.82 9.22 -3.69
CA HIS A 100 -6.80 8.77 -2.75
C HIS A 100 -5.82 7.75 -3.35
N ILE A 101 -6.03 7.27 -4.56
CA ILE A 101 -5.14 6.30 -5.19
C ILE A 101 -3.86 7.01 -5.61
N ASP A 102 -2.71 6.50 -5.18
CA ASP A 102 -1.41 7.06 -5.50
C ASP A 102 -0.71 6.37 -6.66
N LEU A 103 -0.63 5.03 -6.60
CA LEU A 103 0.16 4.22 -7.53
C LEU A 103 -0.55 2.92 -7.88
N ALA A 104 -0.29 2.45 -9.08
CA ALA A 104 -0.60 1.11 -9.52
C ALA A 104 0.65 0.22 -9.45
N ALA A 105 0.47 -1.05 -9.07
CA ALA A 105 1.54 -2.05 -9.10
C ALA A 105 0.99 -3.43 -9.48
N PRO A 106 1.85 -4.40 -9.88
CA PRO A 106 1.41 -5.76 -10.22
C PRO A 106 0.68 -6.41 -9.05
N GLY A 107 -0.59 -6.79 -9.25
CA GLY A 107 -1.43 -7.37 -8.19
C GLY A 107 -2.44 -8.40 -8.70
N VAL A 108 -2.37 -8.78 -9.98
CA VAL A 108 -3.22 -9.80 -10.59
C VAL A 108 -2.36 -11.00 -10.98
N ASP A 109 -2.78 -12.18 -10.56
CA ASP A 109 -2.08 -13.45 -10.80
C ASP A 109 -0.60 -13.42 -10.36
N VAL A 110 -0.35 -12.79 -9.22
CA VAL A 110 0.98 -12.70 -8.62
C VAL A 110 1.38 -14.07 -8.05
N TRP A 111 2.51 -14.58 -8.50
CA TRP A 111 3.10 -15.81 -7.96
C TRP A 111 3.64 -15.54 -6.55
N THR A 112 3.14 -16.26 -5.57
CA THR A 112 3.47 -16.04 -4.15
C THR A 112 3.45 -17.35 -3.36
N ALA A 113 4.02 -17.34 -2.17
CA ALA A 113 4.02 -18.48 -1.26
C ALA A 113 2.58 -18.91 -0.91
N ALA A 114 2.35 -20.20 -0.84
CA ALA A 114 1.12 -20.76 -0.30
C ALA A 114 1.20 -20.89 1.23
N SER A 115 0.03 -20.86 1.89
CA SER A 115 -0.04 -20.87 3.36
C SER A 115 0.40 -22.20 4.01
N ILE A 116 0.45 -23.31 3.26
CA ILE A 116 0.79 -24.64 3.78
C ILE A 116 2.05 -25.17 3.12
N ARG A 117 2.08 -25.29 1.79
CA ARG A 117 3.27 -25.74 1.01
C ARG A 117 3.23 -25.14 -0.39
N GLY A 118 4.45 -24.92 -0.96
CA GLY A 118 4.64 -24.50 -2.34
C GLY A 118 4.28 -23.03 -2.61
N ALA A 119 3.82 -22.78 -3.81
CA ALA A 119 3.45 -21.46 -4.27
C ALA A 119 2.17 -21.52 -5.10
N ARG A 120 1.49 -20.38 -5.22
CA ARG A 120 0.27 -20.22 -6.02
C ARG A 120 0.10 -18.79 -6.51
N THR A 121 -0.72 -18.59 -7.51
CA THR A 121 -1.11 -17.23 -7.93
C THR A 121 -2.17 -16.65 -7.00
N LYS A 122 -2.06 -15.36 -6.74
CA LYS A 122 -3.01 -14.58 -5.95
C LYS A 122 -3.30 -13.26 -6.64
N THR A 123 -4.53 -12.76 -6.44
CA THR A 123 -4.98 -11.49 -7.00
C THR A 123 -5.59 -10.60 -5.92
N GLY A 124 -5.22 -9.31 -5.93
CA GLY A 124 -5.73 -8.28 -5.03
C GLY A 124 -4.75 -7.13 -4.84
N THR A 125 -5.25 -5.99 -4.41
CA THR A 125 -4.42 -4.82 -4.07
C THR A 125 -3.42 -5.13 -2.96
N SER A 126 -3.73 -6.10 -2.07
CA SER A 126 -2.81 -6.61 -1.05
C SER A 126 -1.53 -7.24 -1.60
N PHE A 127 -1.54 -7.71 -2.86
CA PHE A 127 -0.37 -8.27 -3.54
C PHE A 127 0.38 -7.24 -4.36
N ALA A 128 -0.24 -6.11 -4.69
CA ALA A 128 0.41 -4.96 -5.32
C ALA A 128 1.20 -4.12 -4.31
N THR A 129 0.69 -3.94 -3.11
CA THR A 129 1.26 -3.11 -2.04
C THR A 129 2.73 -3.44 -1.74
N PRO A 130 3.16 -4.72 -1.61
CA PRO A 130 4.55 -5.06 -1.32
C PRO A 130 5.56 -4.59 -2.39
N PHE A 131 5.16 -4.46 -3.65
CA PHE A 131 6.06 -3.94 -4.69
C PHE A 131 6.38 -2.45 -4.45
N VAL A 132 5.38 -1.65 -4.07
CA VAL A 132 5.59 -0.24 -3.72
C VAL A 132 6.39 -0.13 -2.42
N THR A 133 6.10 -0.98 -1.44
CA THR A 133 6.87 -1.02 -0.19
C THR A 133 8.35 -1.34 -0.44
N ALA A 134 8.64 -2.31 -1.31
CA ALA A 134 10.00 -2.67 -1.68
C ALA A 134 10.71 -1.54 -2.43
N ALA A 135 10.02 -0.88 -3.37
CA ALA A 135 10.59 0.28 -4.08
C ALA A 135 10.89 1.46 -3.13
N ALA A 136 9.99 1.73 -2.18
CA ALA A 136 10.24 2.73 -1.13
C ALA A 136 11.45 2.36 -0.27
N ALA A 137 11.60 1.08 0.12
CA ALA A 137 12.74 0.62 0.89
C ALA A 137 14.06 0.77 0.14
N LEU A 138 14.09 0.45 -1.15
CA LEU A 138 15.27 0.66 -2.01
C LEU A 138 15.62 2.15 -2.14
N LEU A 139 14.63 3.01 -2.31
CA LEU A 139 14.84 4.45 -2.35
C LEU A 139 15.42 4.97 -1.03
N MET A 140 14.84 4.56 0.11
CA MET A 140 15.32 4.93 1.43
C MET A 140 16.70 4.36 1.79
N GLN A 141 17.10 3.25 1.18
CA GLN A 141 18.44 2.70 1.30
C GLN A 141 19.48 3.58 0.57
N ARG A 142 19.10 4.11 -0.59
CA ARG A 142 19.97 5.00 -1.39
C ARG A 142 20.06 6.40 -0.81
N GLU A 143 18.95 6.91 -0.33
CA GLU A 143 18.79 8.25 0.23
C GLU A 143 18.24 8.16 1.67
N PRO A 144 19.06 7.81 2.67
CA PRO A 144 18.58 7.50 4.05
C PRO A 144 17.91 8.66 4.78
N GLY A 145 18.13 9.90 4.33
CA GLY A 145 17.59 11.12 4.95
C GLY A 145 16.20 11.53 4.46
N LEU A 146 15.60 10.81 3.49
CA LEU A 146 14.30 11.18 2.95
C LEU A 146 13.19 11.06 4.00
N THR A 147 12.34 12.08 4.06
CA THR A 147 11.07 12.07 4.78
C THR A 147 10.02 11.21 4.07
N PRO A 148 8.94 10.77 4.74
CA PRO A 148 7.84 10.05 4.09
C PRO A 148 7.24 10.78 2.89
N ALA A 149 7.09 12.10 2.98
CA ALA A 149 6.59 12.94 1.91
C ALA A 149 7.53 12.95 0.68
N GLU A 150 8.83 13.02 0.90
CA GLU A 150 9.82 12.98 -0.18
C GLU A 150 9.89 11.59 -0.83
N VAL A 151 9.83 10.51 -0.03
CA VAL A 151 9.74 9.14 -0.58
C VAL A 151 8.50 9.01 -1.46
N ARG A 152 7.32 9.46 -0.98
CA ARG A 152 6.09 9.47 -1.79
C ARG A 152 6.30 10.27 -3.07
N ALA A 153 6.77 11.51 -2.99
CA ALA A 153 6.97 12.38 -4.16
C ALA A 153 7.88 11.75 -5.22
N ARG A 154 9.00 11.11 -4.80
CA ARG A 154 9.92 10.41 -5.71
C ARG A 154 9.27 9.23 -6.40
N LEU A 155 8.51 8.41 -5.66
CA LEU A 155 7.79 7.27 -6.24
C LEU A 155 6.72 7.72 -7.24
N LEU A 156 5.94 8.77 -6.90
CA LEU A 156 4.92 9.31 -7.79
C LEU A 156 5.52 9.90 -9.07
N SER A 157 6.60 10.68 -8.94
CA SER A 157 7.26 11.32 -10.10
C SER A 157 7.94 10.34 -11.05
N SER A 158 8.33 9.14 -10.55
CA SER A 158 8.93 8.08 -11.37
C SER A 158 7.92 7.15 -12.01
N ALA A 159 6.62 7.26 -11.64
CA ALA A 159 5.58 6.38 -12.15
C ALA A 159 5.37 6.55 -13.66
N ARG A 160 5.12 5.44 -14.34
CA ARG A 160 4.68 5.47 -15.73
C ARG A 160 3.20 5.75 -15.79
N ASP A 161 2.80 6.88 -16.31
CA ASP A 161 1.41 7.30 -16.43
C ASP A 161 0.55 6.25 -17.15
N LEU A 162 -0.64 6.00 -16.62
CA LEU A 162 -1.65 5.09 -17.16
C LEU A 162 -3.03 5.75 -17.10
N GLY A 163 -3.88 5.44 -18.08
CA GLY A 163 -5.25 5.95 -18.08
C GLY A 163 -5.34 7.38 -18.62
N LYS A 164 -5.95 8.27 -17.84
CA LYS A 164 -5.97 9.70 -18.18
C LYS A 164 -4.64 10.32 -17.83
N ALA A 165 -4.20 11.28 -18.63
CA ALA A 165 -2.93 11.97 -18.39
C ALA A 165 -2.89 12.62 -16.99
N GLY A 166 -1.81 12.36 -16.26
CA GLY A 166 -1.62 12.80 -14.89
C GLY A 166 -2.34 11.92 -13.86
N HIS A 167 -2.61 12.46 -12.68
CA HIS A 167 -3.31 11.70 -11.64
C HIS A 167 -4.77 11.40 -12.04
N ASP A 168 -5.19 10.14 -11.86
CA ASP A 168 -6.58 9.72 -12.03
C ASP A 168 -7.04 8.76 -10.91
N GLU A 169 -8.36 8.63 -10.75
CA GLU A 169 -8.98 7.82 -9.68
C GLU A 169 -8.76 6.30 -9.82
N VAL A 170 -8.24 5.83 -10.96
CA VAL A 170 -8.07 4.40 -11.27
C VAL A 170 -6.65 3.93 -11.03
N PHE A 171 -5.67 4.69 -11.51
CA PHE A 171 -4.26 4.35 -11.51
C PHE A 171 -3.40 5.25 -10.61
N GLY A 172 -4.01 6.31 -10.05
CA GLY A 172 -3.25 7.37 -9.36
C GLY A 172 -2.34 8.09 -10.34
N HIS A 173 -1.05 8.19 -10.02
CA HIS A 173 -0.01 8.73 -10.89
C HIS A 173 0.51 7.70 -11.90
N GLY A 174 0.01 6.46 -11.88
CA GLY A 174 0.36 5.42 -12.84
C GLY A 174 1.07 4.22 -12.24
N LEU A 175 1.66 3.41 -13.12
CA LEU A 175 2.35 2.18 -12.76
C LEU A 175 3.69 2.49 -12.10
N LEU A 176 3.92 1.89 -10.93
CA LEU A 176 5.22 1.92 -10.25
C LEU A 176 6.37 1.62 -11.21
N SER A 177 7.31 2.53 -11.27
CA SER A 177 8.62 2.32 -11.91
C SER A 177 9.65 2.22 -10.77
N PRO A 178 10.13 1.03 -10.43
CA PRO A 178 11.07 0.89 -9.33
C PRO A 178 12.39 1.59 -9.68
N PRO A 179 13.09 2.19 -8.70
CA PRO A 179 14.42 2.73 -8.94
C PRO A 179 15.33 1.62 -9.45
N ASP A 180 16.16 1.95 -10.44
CA ASP A 180 17.13 0.99 -10.99
C ASP A 180 18.09 0.55 -9.87
N PRO A 181 18.17 -0.75 -9.55
CA PRO A 181 19.02 -1.24 -8.47
C PRO A 181 20.52 -1.06 -8.75
N CYS A 182 20.89 -0.77 -10.00
CA CYS A 182 22.29 -0.68 -10.47
C CYS A 182 22.77 0.75 -10.79
N SER A 183 21.90 1.77 -10.70
CA SER A 183 22.24 3.18 -10.97
C SER A 183 22.68 3.94 -9.73
#